data_370763ec33d44084716988f9f041687a
#
_entry.id   370763ec33d44084716988f9f041687a
#
_cell.length_a   1.000
_cell.length_b   1.000
_cell.length_c   1.000
_cell.angle_alpha   90.00
_cell.angle_beta   90.00
_cell.angle_gamma   90.00
#
_symmetry.space_group_name_H-M   'P 1'
#
loop_
_entity.id
_entity.type
_entity.pdbx_description
1 polymer ?
#
loop_
_entity_poly.entity_id
_entity_poly.type
_entity_poly.pdbx_seq_one_letter_code
_entity_poly.pdbx_strand_id
1 'polypeptide(L)'
;MTASTPIQNAPATLGERIRAARRERGLSQSTLAGEELTKGFISQVESGLVRPSLRSLQILANRLGKPLDYFLGDETLASTKRVTFHRLGAQAAAERGDWDTVRTESANALERSPEPRERARVLSLLAGADLAAGHPEAAFAHIAEALAIVEPATDATEVAGLLYRRGVAYTDLGQLGAATEAFENARTVIEQYEVIDARLRSRVLVALGTMYRRLNRTAKAMATYEAALSLATRSSEVRLAARSYMGVAAALYDSAEYEGAIANYERALSLWERLADTDFELNALQSLAGVHFDNHDYAQARELAIRCQVRAESVGDVRWAAVGKIERARVLLVGTQTVEALALAIEAEGELATVSDNVQHAAALRVMGAAHDALGDHDASDVCYRRAIDLVTAIEHLATRSVIAAEYAQKLRARGQLDAAFDMLELARGSSAKH
;
A
#
# COMPACT_ATOMS: atom_id res chain seq x y z
N MET A 1 37.79 -47.58 41.18
CA MET A 1 37.88 -46.15 40.74
C MET A 1 36.77 -45.94 39.74
N THR A 2 35.62 -45.51 40.20
CA THR A 2 34.44 -45.24 39.39
C THR A 2 34.48 -43.79 38.95
N ALA A 3 34.60 -43.54 37.64
CA ALA A 3 34.55 -42.22 37.07
C ALA A 3 33.10 -41.68 37.15
N SER A 4 32.88 -40.60 37.91
CA SER A 4 31.63 -39.86 37.95
C SER A 4 31.41 -39.15 36.60
N THR A 5 30.36 -39.51 35.89
CA THR A 5 29.87 -38.76 34.73
C THR A 5 29.40 -37.37 35.17
N PRO A 6 29.75 -36.30 34.49
CA PRO A 6 29.28 -34.94 34.90
C PRO A 6 27.77 -34.85 34.63
N ILE A 7 27.06 -34.39 35.64
CA ILE A 7 25.63 -34.03 35.62
C ILE A 7 25.44 -32.99 34.48
N GLN A 8 24.65 -33.32 33.45
CA GLN A 8 24.20 -32.37 32.43
C GLN A 8 23.54 -31.20 33.17
N ASN A 9 24.05 -30.00 32.95
CA ASN A 9 23.49 -28.76 33.49
C ASN A 9 22.00 -28.67 33.14
N ALA A 10 21.16 -28.47 34.15
CA ALA A 10 19.77 -28.11 33.95
C ALA A 10 19.69 -26.87 33.05
N PRO A 11 18.68 -26.80 32.15
CA PRO A 11 18.57 -25.69 31.20
C PRO A 11 18.52 -24.37 31.97
N ALA A 12 19.37 -23.42 31.60
CA ALA A 12 19.49 -22.11 32.25
C ALA A 12 18.15 -21.36 32.26
N THR A 13 17.77 -20.81 33.42
CA THR A 13 16.54 -20.02 33.53
C THR A 13 16.55 -18.81 32.62
N LEU A 14 15.38 -18.22 32.34
CA LEU A 14 15.26 -16.99 31.54
C LEU A 14 16.23 -15.89 32.03
N GLY A 15 16.27 -15.65 33.34
CA GLY A 15 17.13 -14.65 33.96
C GLY A 15 18.61 -14.95 33.73
N GLU A 16 19.02 -16.21 33.84
CA GLU A 16 20.39 -16.65 33.59
C GLU A 16 20.79 -16.48 32.12
N ARG A 17 19.89 -16.76 31.17
CA ARG A 17 20.13 -16.53 29.74
C ARG A 17 20.29 -15.05 29.42
N ILE A 18 19.45 -14.19 29.98
CA ILE A 18 19.56 -12.73 29.81
C ILE A 18 20.89 -12.25 30.37
N ARG A 19 21.27 -12.70 31.59
CA ARG A 19 22.56 -12.36 32.23
C ARG A 19 23.75 -12.84 31.41
N ALA A 20 23.69 -14.05 30.87
CA ALA A 20 24.74 -14.61 30.01
C ALA A 20 24.94 -13.78 28.73
N ALA A 21 23.86 -13.52 27.99
CA ALA A 21 23.90 -12.72 26.77
C ALA A 21 24.36 -11.27 27.03
N ARG A 22 23.95 -10.66 28.14
CA ARG A 22 24.43 -9.35 28.53
C ARG A 22 25.94 -9.33 28.80
N ARG A 23 26.45 -10.32 29.54
CA ARG A 23 27.90 -10.45 29.84
C ARG A 23 28.71 -10.74 28.58
N GLU A 24 28.20 -11.57 27.66
CA GLU A 24 28.82 -11.84 26.36
C GLU A 24 29.05 -10.56 25.56
N ARG A 25 28.11 -9.59 25.67
CA ARG A 25 28.24 -8.27 25.02
C ARG A 25 28.95 -7.21 25.90
N GLY A 26 29.42 -7.54 27.05
CA GLY A 26 30.09 -6.59 27.95
C GLY A 26 29.19 -5.45 28.48
N LEU A 27 27.86 -5.61 28.42
CA LEU A 27 26.92 -4.57 28.85
C LEU A 27 26.71 -4.56 30.34
N SER A 28 26.60 -3.35 30.96
CA SER A 28 26.08 -3.20 32.30
C SER A 28 24.56 -3.36 32.36
N GLN A 29 23.98 -3.63 33.51
CA GLN A 29 22.51 -3.66 33.66
C GLN A 29 21.87 -2.32 33.32
N SER A 30 22.53 -1.20 33.61
CA SER A 30 22.07 0.14 33.26
C SER A 30 22.07 0.36 31.74
N THR A 31 23.14 -0.10 31.06
CA THR A 31 23.27 0.01 29.60
C THR A 31 22.22 -0.87 28.89
N LEU A 32 21.97 -2.08 29.41
CA LEU A 32 20.94 -2.95 28.89
C LEU A 32 19.52 -2.37 29.09
N ALA A 33 19.29 -1.66 30.20
CA ALA A 33 18.00 -1.04 30.48
C ALA A 33 17.65 0.07 29.49
N GLY A 34 18.62 0.89 29.05
CA GLY A 34 18.43 2.06 28.20
C GLY A 34 17.36 3.00 28.73
N GLU A 35 16.62 3.67 27.84
CA GLU A 35 15.58 4.64 28.21
C GLU A 35 14.22 3.99 28.51
N GLU A 36 13.97 2.79 28.00
CA GLU A 36 12.64 2.14 28.04
C GLU A 36 12.45 1.22 29.26
N LEU A 37 13.53 0.81 29.92
CA LEU A 37 13.49 -0.09 31.06
C LEU A 37 14.32 0.55 32.24
N THR A 38 14.23 -0.03 33.43
CA THR A 38 15.04 0.43 34.56
C THR A 38 16.12 -0.59 34.93
N LYS A 39 17.24 -0.12 35.47
CA LYS A 39 18.29 -1.01 36.00
C LYS A 39 17.72 -2.00 37.06
N GLY A 40 16.80 -1.53 37.91
CA GLY A 40 16.14 -2.37 38.91
C GLY A 40 15.34 -3.49 38.31
N PHE A 41 14.59 -3.19 37.20
CA PHE A 41 13.84 -4.19 36.45
C PHE A 41 14.77 -5.26 35.85
N ILE A 42 15.89 -4.86 35.22
CA ILE A 42 16.87 -5.81 34.69
C ILE A 42 17.43 -6.71 35.79
N SER A 43 17.77 -6.14 36.94
CA SER A 43 18.28 -6.91 38.10
C SER A 43 17.26 -7.94 38.60
N GLN A 44 15.99 -7.56 38.69
CA GLN A 44 14.91 -8.44 39.14
C GLN A 44 14.62 -9.54 38.12
N VAL A 45 14.68 -9.24 36.83
CA VAL A 45 14.52 -10.24 35.77
C VAL A 45 15.68 -11.24 35.76
N GLU A 46 16.93 -10.77 35.87
CA GLU A 46 18.12 -11.62 35.93
C GLU A 46 18.17 -12.52 37.20
N SER A 47 17.55 -12.09 38.28
CA SER A 47 17.45 -12.88 39.53
C SER A 47 16.19 -13.79 39.54
N GLY A 48 15.35 -13.75 38.53
CA GLY A 48 14.11 -14.54 38.45
C GLY A 48 12.98 -14.03 39.34
N LEU A 49 13.12 -12.87 39.96
CA LEU A 49 12.10 -12.27 40.86
C LEU A 49 10.93 -11.66 40.06
N VAL A 50 11.19 -11.20 38.83
CA VAL A 50 10.16 -10.63 37.95
C VAL A 50 10.24 -11.30 36.59
N ARG A 51 9.08 -11.67 36.07
CA ARG A 51 8.96 -12.20 34.71
C ARG A 51 8.68 -11.02 33.75
N PRO A 52 9.55 -10.74 32.74
CA PRO A 52 9.32 -9.65 31.81
C PRO A 52 8.08 -9.91 30.96
N SER A 53 7.39 -8.84 30.55
CA SER A 53 6.37 -8.92 29.52
C SER A 53 7.02 -9.27 28.19
N LEU A 54 6.22 -9.79 27.20
CA LEU A 54 6.72 -10.07 25.86
C LEU A 54 7.36 -8.84 25.21
N ARG A 55 6.76 -7.66 25.39
CA ARG A 55 7.31 -6.38 24.90
C ARG A 55 8.69 -6.08 25.53
N SER A 56 8.80 -6.23 26.84
CA SER A 56 10.08 -6.04 27.54
C SER A 56 11.13 -7.05 27.07
N LEU A 57 10.73 -8.30 26.86
CA LEU A 57 11.62 -9.35 26.39
C LEU A 57 12.10 -9.10 24.95
N GLN A 58 11.23 -8.58 24.07
CA GLN A 58 11.58 -8.16 22.72
C GLN A 58 12.63 -7.05 22.73
N ILE A 59 12.45 -6.04 23.59
CA ILE A 59 13.42 -4.95 23.76
C ILE A 59 14.79 -5.52 24.19
N LEU A 60 14.80 -6.44 25.15
CA LEU A 60 16.03 -7.09 25.62
C LEU A 60 16.68 -7.95 24.52
N ALA A 61 15.90 -8.72 23.77
CA ALA A 61 16.37 -9.54 22.66
C ALA A 61 17.06 -8.69 21.59
N ASN A 62 16.43 -7.62 21.15
CA ASN A 62 16.98 -6.69 20.17
C ASN A 62 18.29 -6.06 20.67
N ARG A 63 18.34 -5.59 21.92
CA ARG A 63 19.55 -4.99 22.52
C ARG A 63 20.67 -5.99 22.72
N LEU A 64 20.34 -7.24 22.98
CA LEU A 64 21.30 -8.32 23.15
C LEU A 64 21.70 -8.99 21.83
N GLY A 65 21.01 -8.66 20.69
CA GLY A 65 21.27 -9.23 19.37
C GLY A 65 21.11 -10.74 19.35
N LYS A 66 20.21 -11.24 20.14
CA LYS A 66 19.84 -12.65 20.16
C LYS A 66 18.39 -12.79 19.73
N PRO A 67 18.03 -13.84 18.98
CA PRO A 67 16.63 -14.11 18.68
C PRO A 67 15.87 -14.36 19.98
N LEU A 68 14.59 -14.00 20.00
CA LEU A 68 13.77 -14.09 21.20
C LEU A 68 13.66 -15.53 21.72
N ASP A 69 13.65 -16.54 20.83
CA ASP A 69 13.66 -17.96 21.17
C ASP A 69 14.85 -18.38 22.06
N TYR A 70 16.00 -17.68 21.92
CA TYR A 70 17.14 -17.90 22.78
C TYR A 70 16.80 -17.68 24.28
N PHE A 71 15.92 -16.73 24.57
CA PHE A 71 15.51 -16.39 25.93
C PHE A 71 14.35 -17.26 26.42
N LEU A 72 13.46 -17.69 25.50
CA LEU A 72 12.25 -18.43 25.87
C LEU A 72 12.52 -19.90 26.21
N GLY A 73 13.56 -20.52 25.68
CA GLY A 73 13.96 -21.92 25.93
C GLY A 73 12.83 -22.94 25.70
N ASP A 74 13.18 -24.18 25.47
CA ASP A 74 12.18 -25.22 25.11
C ASP A 74 11.15 -25.54 26.21
N GLU A 75 11.50 -25.31 27.46
CA GLU A 75 10.64 -25.65 28.59
C GLU A 75 9.69 -24.53 29.06
N THR A 76 9.88 -23.28 28.61
CA THR A 76 9.18 -22.11 29.19
C THR A 76 7.83 -21.80 28.54
N LEU A 77 7.57 -22.26 27.33
CA LEU A 77 6.30 -22.05 26.62
C LEU A 77 5.86 -23.35 25.94
N ALA A 78 4.62 -23.77 26.20
CA ALA A 78 3.99 -24.80 25.36
C ALA A 78 4.03 -24.40 23.89
N SER A 79 4.13 -25.36 22.97
CA SER A 79 4.21 -25.13 21.52
C SER A 79 3.17 -24.10 21.02
N THR A 80 1.93 -24.21 21.49
CA THR A 80 0.83 -23.28 21.18
C THR A 80 1.15 -21.81 21.56
N LYS A 81 1.79 -21.58 22.71
CA LYS A 81 2.16 -20.22 23.13
C LYS A 81 3.26 -19.61 22.27
N ARG A 82 4.18 -20.43 21.73
CA ARG A 82 5.21 -19.97 20.79
C ARG A 82 4.61 -19.63 19.44
N VAL A 83 3.71 -20.44 18.92
CA VAL A 83 2.96 -20.15 17.70
C VAL A 83 2.24 -18.80 17.83
N THR A 84 1.48 -18.61 18.90
CA THR A 84 0.78 -17.34 19.18
C THR A 84 1.75 -16.17 19.27
N PHE A 85 2.92 -16.37 19.89
CA PHE A 85 3.95 -15.35 20.00
C PHE A 85 4.47 -14.91 18.61
N HIS A 86 4.89 -15.83 17.74
CA HIS A 86 5.37 -15.55 16.40
C HIS A 86 4.26 -14.89 15.56
N ARG A 87 3.03 -15.38 15.65
CA ARG A 87 1.89 -14.74 14.96
C ARG A 87 1.66 -13.29 15.40
N LEU A 88 1.71 -13.02 16.71
CA LEU A 88 1.59 -11.63 17.21
C LEU A 88 2.77 -10.76 16.78
N GLY A 89 3.97 -11.32 16.71
CA GLY A 89 5.15 -10.65 16.14
C GLY A 89 4.95 -10.28 14.67
N ALA A 90 4.47 -11.23 13.87
CA ALA A 90 4.12 -11.02 12.47
C ALA A 90 3.01 -9.96 12.30
N GLN A 91 1.97 -10.01 13.14
CA GLN A 91 0.89 -9.03 13.12
C GLN A 91 1.39 -7.61 13.42
N ALA A 92 2.20 -7.45 14.47
CA ALA A 92 2.79 -6.16 14.82
C ALA A 92 3.76 -5.63 13.75
N ALA A 93 4.48 -6.53 13.06
CA ALA A 93 5.30 -6.18 11.90
C ALA A 93 4.44 -5.71 10.71
N ALA A 94 3.35 -6.41 10.42
CA ALA A 94 2.40 -6.03 9.35
C ALA A 94 1.79 -4.62 9.59
N GLU A 95 1.51 -4.26 10.85
CA GLU A 95 1.01 -2.93 11.20
C GLU A 95 2.02 -1.81 10.91
N ARG A 96 3.32 -2.13 10.91
CA ARG A 96 4.43 -1.21 10.58
C ARG A 96 4.84 -1.28 9.11
N GLY A 97 4.29 -2.21 8.32
CA GLY A 97 4.72 -2.45 6.94
C GLY A 97 6.04 -3.21 6.81
N ASP A 98 6.52 -3.84 7.89
CA ASP A 98 7.76 -4.63 7.91
C ASP A 98 7.46 -6.07 7.42
N TRP A 99 7.35 -6.21 6.11
CA TRP A 99 6.93 -7.45 5.47
C TRP A 99 7.97 -8.58 5.54
N ASP A 100 9.25 -8.26 5.68
CA ASP A 100 10.31 -9.27 5.85
C ASP A 100 10.22 -9.92 7.23
N THR A 101 9.97 -9.13 8.28
CA THR A 101 9.67 -9.65 9.61
C THR A 101 8.36 -10.47 9.60
N VAL A 102 7.32 -10.04 8.86
CA VAL A 102 6.08 -10.84 8.71
C VAL A 102 6.39 -12.23 8.16
N ARG A 103 7.17 -12.34 7.08
CA ARG A 103 7.54 -13.64 6.49
C ARG A 103 8.32 -14.51 7.48
N THR A 104 9.33 -13.93 8.12
CA THR A 104 10.20 -14.64 9.06
C THR A 104 9.42 -15.18 10.26
N GLU A 105 8.63 -14.33 10.90
CA GLU A 105 7.82 -14.70 12.06
C GLU A 105 6.71 -15.70 11.68
N SER A 106 6.10 -15.55 10.52
CA SER A 106 5.09 -16.49 10.03
C SER A 106 5.69 -17.87 9.71
N ALA A 107 6.87 -17.94 9.09
CA ALA A 107 7.58 -19.19 8.87
C ALA A 107 7.88 -19.90 10.19
N ASN A 108 8.41 -19.18 11.17
CA ASN A 108 8.67 -19.69 12.51
C ASN A 108 7.41 -20.23 13.20
N ALA A 109 6.25 -19.61 12.97
CA ALA A 109 4.98 -20.10 13.49
C ALA A 109 4.54 -21.40 12.80
N LEU A 110 4.65 -21.48 11.45
CA LEU A 110 4.22 -22.64 10.66
C LEU A 110 5.07 -23.88 10.91
N GLU A 111 6.38 -23.74 11.11
CA GLU A 111 7.29 -24.85 11.44
C GLU A 111 6.91 -25.60 12.73
N ARG A 112 6.18 -24.91 13.62
CA ARG A 112 5.73 -25.47 14.90
C ARG A 112 4.39 -26.19 14.85
N SER A 113 3.90 -26.49 13.64
CA SER A 113 2.62 -27.18 13.39
C SER A 113 1.46 -26.58 14.20
N PRO A 114 1.07 -25.32 13.90
CA PRO A 114 0.04 -24.63 14.65
C PRO A 114 -1.32 -25.34 14.54
N GLU A 115 -2.16 -25.17 15.56
CA GLU A 115 -3.58 -25.52 15.51
C GLU A 115 -4.23 -24.94 14.24
N PRO A 116 -5.24 -25.60 13.65
CA PRO A 116 -5.80 -25.19 12.35
C PRO A 116 -6.17 -23.70 12.26
N ARG A 117 -6.86 -23.16 13.28
CA ARG A 117 -7.23 -21.74 13.31
C ARG A 117 -6.03 -20.79 13.39
N GLU A 118 -5.02 -21.13 14.20
CA GLU A 118 -3.79 -20.32 14.25
C GLU A 118 -3.02 -20.42 12.93
N ARG A 119 -3.03 -21.58 12.26
CA ARG A 119 -2.47 -21.75 10.92
C ARG A 119 -3.15 -20.80 9.91
N ALA A 120 -4.47 -20.75 9.89
CA ALA A 120 -5.22 -19.86 9.01
C ALA A 120 -4.88 -18.39 9.24
N ARG A 121 -4.72 -17.96 10.50
CA ARG A 121 -4.30 -16.60 10.85
C ARG A 121 -2.89 -16.26 10.35
N VAL A 122 -1.95 -17.19 10.48
CA VAL A 122 -0.58 -17.02 9.98
C VAL A 122 -0.56 -16.95 8.45
N LEU A 123 -1.31 -17.84 7.77
CA LEU A 123 -1.45 -17.82 6.30
C LEU A 123 -2.06 -16.50 5.81
N SER A 124 -3.03 -15.94 6.55
CA SER A 124 -3.61 -14.63 6.27
C SER A 124 -2.57 -13.50 6.32
N LEU A 125 -1.62 -13.56 7.26
CA LEU A 125 -0.50 -12.59 7.34
C LEU A 125 0.48 -12.76 6.18
N LEU A 126 0.82 -14.00 5.81
CA LEU A 126 1.67 -14.30 4.66
C LEU A 126 1.04 -13.80 3.35
N ALA A 127 -0.25 -14.06 3.15
CA ALA A 127 -0.95 -13.51 1.98
C ALA A 127 -0.86 -11.97 1.92
N GLY A 128 -0.91 -11.30 3.07
CA GLY A 128 -0.68 -9.85 3.12
C GLY A 128 0.73 -9.44 2.72
N ALA A 129 1.74 -10.21 3.13
CA ALA A 129 3.14 -9.96 2.76
C ALA A 129 3.41 -10.24 1.28
N ASP A 130 2.76 -11.26 0.71
CA ASP A 130 2.88 -11.56 -0.73
C ASP A 130 2.27 -10.46 -1.58
N LEU A 131 1.06 -9.97 -1.22
CA LEU A 131 0.43 -8.84 -1.90
C LEU A 131 1.30 -7.58 -1.84
N ALA A 132 1.88 -7.28 -0.68
CA ALA A 132 2.79 -6.15 -0.54
C ALA A 132 4.07 -6.28 -1.38
N ALA A 133 4.48 -7.50 -1.70
CA ALA A 133 5.61 -7.79 -2.58
C ALA A 133 5.25 -7.86 -4.07
N GLY A 134 3.96 -7.70 -4.43
CA GLY A 134 3.48 -7.83 -5.81
C GLY A 134 3.42 -9.28 -6.31
N HIS A 135 3.16 -10.24 -5.41
CA HIS A 135 3.05 -11.67 -5.73
C HIS A 135 1.61 -12.19 -5.48
N PRO A 136 0.62 -11.76 -6.27
CA PRO A 136 -0.78 -12.13 -6.03
C PRO A 136 -1.04 -13.64 -6.17
N GLU A 137 -0.29 -14.36 -7.00
CA GLU A 137 -0.43 -15.82 -7.17
C GLU A 137 -0.05 -16.58 -5.88
N ALA A 138 1.04 -16.17 -5.21
CA ALA A 138 1.42 -16.74 -3.92
C ALA A 138 0.38 -16.43 -2.84
N ALA A 139 -0.15 -15.21 -2.84
CA ALA A 139 -1.23 -14.81 -1.93
C ALA A 139 -2.48 -15.69 -2.11
N PHE A 140 -2.89 -16.00 -3.35
CA PHE A 140 -4.03 -16.90 -3.61
C PHE A 140 -3.85 -18.28 -2.99
N ALA A 141 -2.65 -18.85 -3.05
CA ALA A 141 -2.38 -20.17 -2.45
C ALA A 141 -2.58 -20.14 -0.93
N HIS A 142 -2.01 -19.14 -0.25
CA HIS A 142 -2.17 -18.96 1.20
C HIS A 142 -3.63 -18.66 1.59
N ILE A 143 -4.34 -17.84 0.81
CA ILE A 143 -5.76 -17.52 1.04
C ILE A 143 -6.62 -18.78 0.89
N ALA A 144 -6.40 -19.58 -0.16
CA ALA A 144 -7.16 -20.79 -0.42
C ALA A 144 -6.97 -21.82 0.71
N GLU A 145 -5.72 -22.03 1.15
CA GLU A 145 -5.42 -22.92 2.26
C GLU A 145 -6.08 -22.42 3.57
N ALA A 146 -6.02 -21.12 3.85
CA ALA A 146 -6.63 -20.56 5.05
C ALA A 146 -8.17 -20.68 5.03
N LEU A 147 -8.82 -20.39 3.89
CA LEU A 147 -10.27 -20.52 3.73
C LEU A 147 -10.77 -21.98 3.83
N ALA A 148 -9.93 -22.98 3.53
CA ALA A 148 -10.27 -24.39 3.73
C ALA A 148 -10.31 -24.79 5.22
N ILE A 149 -9.75 -23.98 6.12
CA ILE A 149 -9.65 -24.25 7.56
C ILE A 149 -10.75 -23.55 8.36
N VAL A 150 -11.12 -22.32 7.95
CA VAL A 150 -12.02 -21.45 8.74
C VAL A 150 -13.45 -21.50 8.22
N GLU A 151 -14.42 -21.40 9.15
CA GLU A 151 -15.84 -21.38 8.84
C GLU A 151 -16.46 -20.03 9.18
N PRO A 152 -17.32 -19.45 8.30
CA PRO A 152 -17.94 -18.14 8.56
C PRO A 152 -18.71 -18.07 9.88
N ALA A 153 -19.37 -19.17 10.28
CA ALA A 153 -20.18 -19.19 11.49
C ALA A 153 -19.37 -19.01 12.80
N THR A 154 -18.09 -19.36 12.79
CA THR A 154 -17.22 -19.33 13.99
C THR A 154 -16.04 -18.38 13.84
N ASP A 155 -15.65 -18.05 12.61
CA ASP A 155 -14.42 -17.32 12.28
C ASP A 155 -14.70 -16.17 11.28
N ALA A 156 -15.89 -15.53 11.39
CA ALA A 156 -16.37 -14.55 10.42
C ALA A 156 -15.38 -13.42 10.11
N THR A 157 -14.66 -12.92 11.11
CA THR A 157 -13.66 -11.86 10.95
C THR A 157 -12.48 -12.32 10.09
N GLU A 158 -11.98 -13.52 10.34
CA GLU A 158 -10.90 -14.14 9.57
C GLU A 158 -11.33 -14.41 8.13
N VAL A 159 -12.52 -14.98 7.94
CA VAL A 159 -13.09 -15.25 6.60
C VAL A 159 -13.25 -13.94 5.81
N ALA A 160 -13.86 -12.92 6.40
CA ALA A 160 -14.00 -11.62 5.76
C ALA A 160 -12.65 -10.97 5.42
N GLY A 161 -11.65 -11.11 6.31
CA GLY A 161 -10.30 -10.63 6.08
C GLY A 161 -9.59 -11.36 4.93
N LEU A 162 -9.76 -12.67 4.80
CA LEU A 162 -9.23 -13.49 3.69
C LEU A 162 -9.92 -13.14 2.37
N LEU A 163 -11.24 -12.99 2.36
CA LEU A 163 -12.00 -12.57 1.18
C LEU A 163 -11.59 -11.16 0.73
N TYR A 164 -11.36 -10.24 1.67
CA TYR A 164 -10.81 -8.93 1.36
C TYR A 164 -9.44 -9.04 0.67
N ARG A 165 -8.50 -9.83 1.20
CA ARG A 165 -7.19 -10.04 0.56
C ARG A 165 -7.30 -10.67 -0.83
N ARG A 166 -8.24 -11.61 -1.00
CA ARG A 166 -8.55 -12.19 -2.32
C ARG A 166 -9.00 -11.12 -3.32
N GLY A 167 -9.83 -10.18 -2.88
CA GLY A 167 -10.24 -9.03 -3.68
C GLY A 167 -9.05 -8.12 -4.04
N VAL A 168 -8.12 -7.88 -3.12
CA VAL A 168 -6.89 -7.13 -3.40
C VAL A 168 -6.04 -7.85 -4.46
N ALA A 169 -5.83 -9.16 -4.30
CA ALA A 169 -5.07 -9.97 -5.28
C ALA A 169 -5.67 -9.88 -6.69
N TYR A 170 -7.00 -9.98 -6.82
CA TYR A 170 -7.68 -9.79 -8.12
C TYR A 170 -7.53 -8.36 -8.65
N THR A 171 -7.49 -7.35 -7.76
CA THR A 171 -7.28 -5.95 -8.16
C THR A 171 -5.89 -5.74 -8.75
N ASP A 172 -4.86 -6.36 -8.15
CA ASP A 172 -3.47 -6.31 -8.62
C ASP A 172 -3.31 -7.00 -9.99
N LEU A 173 -4.11 -8.03 -10.26
CA LEU A 173 -4.19 -8.68 -11.58
C LEU A 173 -5.11 -7.96 -12.58
N GLY A 174 -5.69 -6.81 -12.23
CA GLY A 174 -6.62 -6.09 -13.11
C GLY A 174 -7.98 -6.77 -13.31
N GLN A 175 -8.29 -7.84 -12.58
CA GLN A 175 -9.53 -8.62 -12.68
C GLN A 175 -10.66 -7.97 -11.86
N LEU A 176 -11.17 -6.81 -12.35
CA LEU A 176 -12.11 -5.96 -11.58
C LEU A 176 -13.41 -6.68 -11.21
N GLY A 177 -13.93 -7.54 -12.07
CA GLY A 177 -15.14 -8.33 -11.80
C GLY A 177 -14.95 -9.29 -10.63
N ALA A 178 -13.88 -10.10 -10.65
CA ALA A 178 -13.54 -11.04 -9.59
C ALA A 178 -13.17 -10.32 -8.28
N ALA A 179 -12.49 -9.17 -8.38
CA ALA A 179 -12.21 -8.32 -7.22
C ALA A 179 -13.50 -7.82 -6.55
N THR A 180 -14.45 -7.31 -7.37
CA THR A 180 -15.73 -6.84 -6.86
C THR A 180 -16.50 -7.96 -6.16
N GLU A 181 -16.58 -9.14 -6.77
CA GLU A 181 -17.24 -10.30 -6.17
C GLU A 181 -16.60 -10.71 -4.84
N ALA A 182 -15.27 -10.74 -4.76
CA ALA A 182 -14.56 -11.08 -3.53
C ALA A 182 -14.83 -10.06 -2.41
N PHE A 183 -14.86 -8.76 -2.71
CA PHE A 183 -15.19 -7.73 -1.73
C PHE A 183 -16.67 -7.75 -1.33
N GLU A 184 -17.59 -8.04 -2.26
CA GLU A 184 -19.02 -8.24 -1.94
C GLU A 184 -19.22 -9.44 -1.02
N ASN A 185 -18.53 -10.56 -1.26
CA ASN A 185 -18.56 -11.72 -0.39
C ASN A 185 -18.01 -11.38 1.01
N ALA A 186 -16.93 -10.58 1.10
CA ALA A 186 -16.42 -10.10 2.38
C ALA A 186 -17.47 -9.25 3.11
N ARG A 187 -18.15 -8.33 2.41
CA ARG A 187 -19.24 -7.51 2.97
C ARG A 187 -20.39 -8.37 3.45
N THR A 188 -20.82 -9.35 2.66
CA THR A 188 -21.91 -10.28 3.02
C THR A 188 -21.59 -11.02 4.32
N VAL A 189 -20.37 -11.56 4.47
CA VAL A 189 -19.94 -12.20 5.72
C VAL A 189 -19.97 -11.23 6.89
N ILE A 190 -19.47 -10.00 6.70
CA ILE A 190 -19.50 -8.94 7.72
C ILE A 190 -20.92 -8.63 8.19
N GLU A 191 -21.86 -8.47 7.27
CA GLU A 191 -23.27 -8.14 7.55
C GLU A 191 -23.99 -9.33 8.18
N GLN A 192 -23.85 -10.53 7.62
CA GLN A 192 -24.57 -11.74 8.06
C GLN A 192 -24.14 -12.19 9.46
N TYR A 193 -22.87 -12.06 9.81
CA TYR A 193 -22.33 -12.49 11.11
C TYR A 193 -21.99 -11.34 12.05
N GLU A 194 -22.49 -10.14 11.76
CA GLU A 194 -22.36 -8.94 12.59
C GLU A 194 -20.92 -8.66 13.05
N VAL A 195 -19.94 -8.81 12.13
CA VAL A 195 -18.52 -8.55 12.43
C VAL A 195 -18.33 -7.12 12.94
N ILE A 196 -17.87 -6.96 14.18
CA ILE A 196 -17.74 -5.66 14.86
C ILE A 196 -16.46 -4.90 14.51
N ASP A 197 -15.49 -5.54 13.84
CA ASP A 197 -14.22 -4.91 13.43
C ASP A 197 -14.48 -3.73 12.46
N ALA A 198 -14.53 -2.52 13.00
CA ALA A 198 -14.78 -1.31 12.23
C ALA A 198 -13.71 -1.03 11.19
N ARG A 199 -12.45 -1.42 11.47
CA ARG A 199 -11.33 -1.25 10.56
C ARG A 199 -11.47 -2.13 9.33
N LEU A 200 -11.78 -3.41 9.52
CA LEU A 200 -12.02 -4.34 8.41
C LEU A 200 -13.23 -3.92 7.59
N ARG A 201 -14.34 -3.56 8.24
CA ARG A 201 -15.56 -3.04 7.59
C ARG A 201 -15.27 -1.83 6.70
N SER A 202 -14.56 -0.83 7.23
CA SER A 202 -14.20 0.37 6.46
C SER A 202 -13.29 0.04 5.29
N ARG A 203 -12.31 -0.86 5.46
CA ARG A 203 -11.41 -1.29 4.38
C ARG A 203 -12.17 -1.98 3.24
N VAL A 204 -13.12 -2.86 3.55
CA VAL A 204 -13.96 -3.53 2.55
C VAL A 204 -14.82 -2.51 1.79
N LEU A 205 -15.43 -1.55 2.49
CA LEU A 205 -16.23 -0.50 1.86
C LEU A 205 -15.39 0.40 0.95
N VAL A 206 -14.20 0.85 1.38
CA VAL A 206 -13.30 1.65 0.55
C VAL A 206 -12.89 0.88 -0.72
N ALA A 207 -12.56 -0.41 -0.58
CA ALA A 207 -12.22 -1.24 -1.72
C ALA A 207 -13.39 -1.42 -2.70
N LEU A 208 -14.60 -1.69 -2.19
CA LEU A 208 -15.81 -1.77 -3.00
C LEU A 208 -16.12 -0.45 -3.72
N GLY A 209 -16.01 0.68 -3.03
CA GLY A 209 -16.18 2.00 -3.64
C GLY A 209 -15.21 2.19 -4.82
N THR A 210 -13.95 1.78 -4.64
CA THR A 210 -12.93 1.84 -5.72
C THR A 210 -13.30 0.94 -6.90
N MET A 211 -13.78 -0.28 -6.65
CA MET A 211 -14.22 -1.17 -7.73
C MET A 211 -15.43 -0.60 -8.48
N TYR A 212 -16.44 -0.12 -7.75
CA TYR A 212 -17.61 0.50 -8.39
C TYR A 212 -17.23 1.72 -9.23
N ARG A 213 -16.31 2.57 -8.75
CA ARG A 213 -15.80 3.71 -9.51
C ARG A 213 -15.10 3.26 -10.80
N ARG A 214 -14.19 2.27 -10.71
CA ARG A 214 -13.50 1.69 -11.89
C ARG A 214 -14.45 1.04 -12.88
N LEU A 215 -15.62 0.56 -12.43
CA LEU A 215 -16.69 -0.01 -13.26
C LEU A 215 -17.71 1.05 -13.69
N ASN A 216 -17.41 2.34 -13.57
CA ASN A 216 -18.28 3.47 -13.91
C ASN A 216 -19.67 3.43 -13.20
N ARG A 217 -19.74 2.79 -12.02
CA ARG A 217 -20.96 2.74 -11.18
C ARG A 217 -20.90 3.85 -10.13
N THR A 218 -20.84 5.11 -10.59
CA THR A 218 -20.51 6.28 -9.76
C THR A 218 -21.44 6.45 -8.55
N ALA A 219 -22.76 6.28 -8.71
CA ALA A 219 -23.71 6.39 -7.60
C ALA A 219 -23.46 5.34 -6.51
N LYS A 220 -23.14 4.09 -6.89
CA LYS A 220 -22.77 3.05 -5.92
C LYS A 220 -21.43 3.32 -5.26
N ALA A 221 -20.46 3.82 -6.01
CA ALA A 221 -19.15 4.20 -5.48
C ALA A 221 -19.30 5.28 -4.41
N MET A 222 -20.03 6.34 -4.71
CA MET A 222 -20.31 7.45 -3.78
C MET A 222 -20.95 6.96 -2.48
N ALA A 223 -22.08 6.27 -2.57
CA ALA A 223 -22.78 5.75 -1.40
C ALA A 223 -21.91 4.83 -0.55
N THR A 224 -21.04 4.03 -1.20
CA THR A 224 -20.14 3.11 -0.50
C THR A 224 -19.01 3.84 0.21
N TYR A 225 -18.42 4.86 -0.41
CA TYR A 225 -17.38 5.69 0.22
C TYR A 225 -17.93 6.53 1.38
N GLU A 226 -19.16 7.07 1.26
CA GLU A 226 -19.83 7.79 2.34
C GLU A 226 -20.11 6.87 3.54
N ALA A 227 -20.54 5.64 3.29
CA ALA A 227 -20.71 4.65 4.34
C ALA A 227 -19.37 4.32 5.03
N ALA A 228 -18.28 4.16 4.26
CA ALA A 228 -16.94 3.97 4.81
C ALA A 228 -16.49 5.17 5.65
N LEU A 229 -16.70 6.40 5.16
CA LEU A 229 -16.38 7.63 5.86
C LEU A 229 -17.12 7.76 7.18
N SER A 230 -18.44 7.54 7.17
CA SER A 230 -19.27 7.56 8.37
C SER A 230 -18.78 6.57 9.43
N LEU A 231 -18.42 5.35 9.01
CA LEU A 231 -17.91 4.31 9.90
C LEU A 231 -16.53 4.69 10.46
N ALA A 232 -15.59 5.12 9.60
CA ALA A 232 -14.25 5.52 10.00
C ALA A 232 -14.26 6.70 10.98
N THR A 233 -15.14 7.68 10.76
CA THR A 233 -15.29 8.84 11.64
C THR A 233 -15.81 8.42 13.02
N ARG A 234 -16.82 7.55 13.09
CA ARG A 234 -17.37 7.05 14.36
C ARG A 234 -16.40 6.19 15.16
N SER A 235 -15.54 5.45 14.48
CA SER A 235 -14.51 4.60 15.11
C SER A 235 -13.18 5.30 15.35
N SER A 236 -13.09 6.61 15.03
CA SER A 236 -11.85 7.42 15.13
C SER A 236 -10.67 6.87 14.30
N GLU A 237 -10.96 6.13 13.22
CA GLU A 237 -9.98 5.55 12.31
C GLU A 237 -9.53 6.59 11.26
N VAL A 238 -8.67 7.53 11.68
CA VAL A 238 -8.26 8.70 10.90
C VAL A 238 -7.71 8.34 9.51
N ARG A 239 -6.88 7.30 9.41
CA ARG A 239 -6.31 6.83 8.13
C ARG A 239 -7.39 6.34 7.16
N LEU A 240 -8.41 5.66 7.66
CA LEU A 240 -9.53 5.18 6.84
C LEU A 240 -10.48 6.32 6.44
N ALA A 241 -10.67 7.31 7.33
CA ALA A 241 -11.41 8.52 6.99
C ALA A 241 -10.72 9.29 5.86
N ALA A 242 -9.39 9.46 5.92
CA ALA A 242 -8.62 10.11 4.86
C ALA A 242 -8.75 9.37 3.50
N ARG A 243 -8.64 8.04 3.51
CA ARG A 243 -8.87 7.22 2.30
C ARG A 243 -10.29 7.34 1.76
N SER A 244 -11.28 7.41 2.65
CA SER A 244 -12.69 7.58 2.24
C SER A 244 -12.91 8.95 1.61
N TYR A 245 -12.33 10.02 2.17
CA TYR A 245 -12.36 11.35 1.55
C TYR A 245 -11.70 11.36 0.16
N MET A 246 -10.56 10.68 -0.03
CA MET A 246 -9.95 10.50 -1.35
C MET A 246 -10.90 9.80 -2.33
N GLY A 247 -11.60 8.77 -1.87
CA GLY A 247 -12.56 8.02 -2.69
C GLY A 247 -13.77 8.86 -3.08
N VAL A 248 -14.37 9.61 -2.14
CA VAL A 248 -15.46 10.55 -2.41
C VAL A 248 -15.01 11.60 -3.41
N ALA A 249 -13.84 12.21 -3.19
CA ALA A 249 -13.28 13.22 -4.07
C ALA A 249 -13.08 12.70 -5.50
N ALA A 250 -12.53 11.49 -5.65
CA ALA A 250 -12.32 10.88 -6.95
C ALA A 250 -13.65 10.58 -7.68
N ALA A 251 -14.70 10.15 -6.95
CA ALA A 251 -16.02 9.92 -7.54
C ALA A 251 -16.71 11.22 -7.98
N LEU A 252 -16.56 12.29 -7.20
CA LEU A 252 -17.05 13.64 -7.56
C LEU A 252 -16.29 14.18 -8.79
N TYR A 253 -14.97 13.98 -8.84
CA TYR A 253 -14.16 14.38 -9.97
C TYR A 253 -14.58 13.66 -11.27
N ASP A 254 -14.82 12.34 -11.21
CA ASP A 254 -15.33 11.56 -12.35
C ASP A 254 -16.70 12.05 -12.83
N SER A 255 -17.49 12.73 -11.95
CA SER A 255 -18.77 13.35 -12.28
C SER A 255 -18.66 14.83 -12.69
N ALA A 256 -17.45 15.36 -12.82
CA ALA A 256 -17.14 16.77 -13.05
C ALA A 256 -17.67 17.74 -11.98
N GLU A 257 -17.92 17.23 -10.76
CA GLU A 257 -18.29 18.02 -9.59
C GLU A 257 -17.04 18.55 -8.88
N TYR A 258 -16.31 19.46 -9.54
CA TYR A 258 -14.96 19.87 -9.14
C TYR A 258 -14.90 20.54 -7.77
N GLU A 259 -15.85 21.39 -7.38
CA GLU A 259 -15.86 22.04 -6.08
C GLU A 259 -15.95 21.02 -4.93
N GLY A 260 -16.83 20.03 -5.09
CA GLY A 260 -16.97 18.92 -4.14
C GLY A 260 -15.73 18.05 -4.07
N ALA A 261 -15.10 17.78 -5.22
CA ALA A 261 -13.85 17.02 -5.29
C ALA A 261 -12.72 17.73 -4.56
N ILE A 262 -12.52 19.03 -4.81
CA ILE A 262 -11.52 19.87 -4.15
C ILE A 262 -11.70 19.82 -2.64
N ALA A 263 -12.89 20.12 -2.14
CA ALA A 263 -13.15 20.14 -0.71
C ALA A 263 -12.84 18.80 0.00
N ASN A 264 -13.13 17.67 -0.66
CA ASN A 264 -12.83 16.36 -0.08
C ASN A 264 -11.35 15.97 -0.19
N TYR A 265 -10.65 16.31 -1.29
CA TYR A 265 -9.20 16.13 -1.39
C TYR A 265 -8.44 16.99 -0.37
N GLU A 266 -8.85 18.23 -0.11
CA GLU A 266 -8.25 19.09 0.91
C GLU A 266 -8.39 18.50 2.31
N ARG A 267 -9.57 17.95 2.63
CA ARG A 267 -9.77 17.23 3.90
C ARG A 267 -8.86 16.01 4.01
N ALA A 268 -8.74 15.23 2.93
CA ALA A 268 -7.85 14.09 2.91
C ALA A 268 -6.38 14.51 3.10
N LEU A 269 -5.94 15.56 2.37
CA LEU A 269 -4.59 16.10 2.46
C LEU A 269 -4.24 16.53 3.89
N SER A 270 -5.12 17.32 4.52
CA SER A 270 -4.93 17.74 5.92
C SER A 270 -4.78 16.57 6.89
N LEU A 271 -5.51 15.46 6.66
CA LEU A 271 -5.37 14.26 7.48
C LEU A 271 -4.05 13.51 7.21
N TRP A 272 -3.62 13.42 5.95
CA TRP A 272 -2.36 12.76 5.58
C TRP A 272 -1.15 13.51 6.11
N GLU A 273 -1.14 14.85 6.06
CA GLU A 273 -0.11 15.69 6.67
C GLU A 273 0.00 15.44 8.18
N ARG A 274 -1.13 15.39 8.88
CA ARG A 274 -1.16 15.10 10.33
C ARG A 274 -0.69 13.71 10.68
N LEU A 275 -0.91 12.73 9.79
CA LEU A 275 -0.46 11.35 9.93
C LEU A 275 1.01 11.16 9.54
N ALA A 276 1.65 12.20 8.96
CA ALA A 276 2.98 12.15 8.36
C ALA A 276 3.14 11.00 7.34
N ASP A 277 2.06 10.70 6.60
CA ASP A 277 2.04 9.66 5.57
C ASP A 277 2.34 10.31 4.22
N THR A 278 3.62 10.41 3.90
CA THR A 278 4.13 11.19 2.77
C THR A 278 3.62 10.67 1.43
N ASP A 279 3.50 9.37 1.23
CA ASP A 279 3.03 8.81 -0.05
C ASP A 279 1.58 9.20 -0.35
N PHE A 280 0.69 9.10 0.64
CA PHE A 280 -0.69 9.56 0.48
C PHE A 280 -0.83 11.09 0.48
N GLU A 281 0.04 11.83 1.17
CA GLU A 281 0.13 13.29 1.08
C GLU A 281 0.42 13.72 -0.38
N LEU A 282 1.45 13.13 -1.00
CA LEU A 282 1.85 13.43 -2.37
C LEU A 282 0.78 13.02 -3.39
N ASN A 283 0.12 11.89 -3.19
CA ASN A 283 -1.02 11.47 -4.00
C ASN A 283 -2.19 12.46 -3.91
N ALA A 284 -2.50 12.98 -2.72
CA ALA A 284 -3.55 13.99 -2.55
C ALA A 284 -3.18 15.33 -3.22
N LEU A 285 -1.92 15.76 -3.13
CA LEU A 285 -1.42 16.97 -3.81
C LEU A 285 -1.54 16.83 -5.33
N GLN A 286 -1.11 15.71 -5.92
CA GLN A 286 -1.26 15.43 -7.35
C GLN A 286 -2.73 15.45 -7.77
N SER A 287 -3.60 14.77 -6.99
CA SER A 287 -5.04 14.71 -7.29
C SER A 287 -5.67 16.10 -7.28
N LEU A 288 -5.34 16.94 -6.28
CA LEU A 288 -5.79 18.33 -6.20
C LEU A 288 -5.28 19.16 -7.39
N ALA A 289 -4.01 19.02 -7.77
CA ALA A 289 -3.45 19.71 -8.93
C ALA A 289 -4.21 19.32 -10.21
N GLY A 290 -4.54 18.03 -10.39
CA GLY A 290 -5.34 17.55 -11.51
C GLY A 290 -6.75 18.14 -11.55
N VAL A 291 -7.46 18.17 -10.42
CA VAL A 291 -8.81 18.74 -10.34
C VAL A 291 -8.80 20.24 -10.64
N HIS A 292 -7.88 21.00 -10.07
CA HIS A 292 -7.75 22.43 -10.36
C HIS A 292 -7.40 22.68 -11.82
N PHE A 293 -6.54 21.85 -12.42
CA PHE A 293 -6.21 21.92 -13.84
C PHE A 293 -7.46 21.75 -14.72
N ASP A 294 -8.28 20.74 -14.47
CA ASP A 294 -9.49 20.47 -15.25
C ASP A 294 -10.62 21.46 -14.96
N ASN A 295 -10.61 22.09 -13.77
CA ASN A 295 -11.45 23.22 -13.41
C ASN A 295 -10.93 24.59 -13.95
N HIS A 296 -9.88 24.57 -14.80
CA HIS A 296 -9.24 25.76 -15.39
C HIS A 296 -8.58 26.72 -14.38
N ASP A 297 -8.40 26.31 -13.13
CA ASP A 297 -7.64 27.08 -12.13
C ASP A 297 -6.15 26.68 -12.21
N TYR A 298 -5.52 27.13 -13.27
CA TYR A 298 -4.11 26.81 -13.57
C TYR A 298 -3.14 27.40 -12.55
N ALA A 299 -3.53 28.46 -11.83
CA ALA A 299 -2.69 29.05 -10.79
C ALA A 299 -2.56 28.10 -9.59
N GLN A 300 -3.66 27.59 -9.08
CA GLN A 300 -3.68 26.62 -8.00
C GLN A 300 -3.10 25.27 -8.42
N ALA A 301 -3.41 24.80 -9.63
CA ALA A 301 -2.82 23.58 -10.19
C ALA A 301 -1.29 23.64 -10.18
N ARG A 302 -0.71 24.79 -10.61
CA ARG A 302 0.74 25.00 -10.60
C ARG A 302 1.32 25.02 -9.19
N GLU A 303 0.69 25.72 -8.26
CA GLU A 303 1.15 25.81 -6.87
C GLU A 303 1.19 24.43 -6.21
N LEU A 304 0.11 23.63 -6.35
CA LEU A 304 0.03 22.28 -5.81
C LEU A 304 1.04 21.34 -6.43
N ALA A 305 1.27 21.43 -7.75
CA ALA A 305 2.29 20.65 -8.45
C ALA A 305 3.72 20.99 -7.96
N ILE A 306 4.02 22.28 -7.73
CA ILE A 306 5.30 22.72 -7.13
C ILE A 306 5.42 22.15 -5.71
N ARG A 307 4.37 22.24 -4.90
CA ARG A 307 4.36 21.72 -3.53
C ARG A 307 4.59 20.21 -3.52
N CYS A 308 3.97 19.45 -4.43
CA CYS A 308 4.18 18.02 -4.60
C CYS A 308 5.66 17.73 -4.93
N GLN A 309 6.24 18.42 -5.91
CA GLN A 309 7.63 18.26 -6.30
C GLN A 309 8.59 18.54 -5.13
N VAL A 310 8.48 19.72 -4.50
CA VAL A 310 9.37 20.13 -3.40
C VAL A 310 9.27 19.19 -2.21
N ARG A 311 8.06 18.74 -1.88
CA ARG A 311 7.86 17.77 -0.80
C ARG A 311 8.50 16.43 -1.11
N ALA A 312 8.33 15.92 -2.33
CA ALA A 312 8.95 14.67 -2.80
C ALA A 312 10.49 14.75 -2.77
N GLU A 313 11.05 15.85 -3.30
CA GLU A 313 12.49 16.10 -3.25
C GLU A 313 13.04 16.15 -1.82
N SER A 314 12.29 16.73 -0.87
CA SER A 314 12.69 16.81 0.53
C SER A 314 12.83 15.43 1.24
N VAL A 315 12.15 14.42 0.72
CA VAL A 315 12.20 13.03 1.23
C VAL A 315 12.98 12.08 0.31
N GLY A 316 13.50 12.59 -0.80
CA GLY A 316 14.28 11.81 -1.77
C GLY A 316 13.41 10.87 -2.65
N ASP A 317 12.12 11.14 -2.78
CA ASP A 317 11.24 10.34 -3.64
C ASP A 317 11.28 10.86 -5.09
N VAL A 318 12.11 10.21 -5.90
CA VAL A 318 12.33 10.56 -7.31
C VAL A 318 11.04 10.39 -8.13
N ARG A 319 10.23 9.38 -7.85
CA ARG A 319 8.98 9.12 -8.57
C ARG A 319 7.98 10.26 -8.39
N TRP A 320 7.73 10.66 -7.15
CA TRP A 320 6.78 11.76 -6.87
C TRP A 320 7.32 13.13 -7.27
N ALA A 321 8.65 13.33 -7.24
CA ALA A 321 9.28 14.55 -7.77
C ALA A 321 9.02 14.69 -9.28
N ALA A 322 9.20 13.61 -10.04
CA ALA A 322 8.87 13.55 -11.46
C ALA A 322 7.37 13.81 -11.74
N VAL A 323 6.46 13.24 -10.92
CA VAL A 323 5.01 13.51 -11.03
C VAL A 323 4.72 15.00 -10.86
N GLY A 324 5.31 15.67 -9.88
CA GLY A 324 5.18 17.12 -9.72
C GLY A 324 5.67 17.92 -10.93
N LYS A 325 6.79 17.50 -11.55
CA LYS A 325 7.29 18.11 -12.79
C LYS A 325 6.34 17.90 -13.96
N ILE A 326 5.73 16.71 -14.11
CA ILE A 326 4.74 16.43 -15.15
C ILE A 326 3.53 17.35 -15.03
N GLU A 327 2.97 17.50 -13.84
CA GLU A 327 1.81 18.38 -13.62
C GLU A 327 2.14 19.86 -13.90
N ARG A 328 3.34 20.32 -13.51
CA ARG A 328 3.82 21.66 -13.87
C ARG A 328 3.97 21.84 -15.37
N ALA A 329 4.54 20.85 -16.07
CA ALA A 329 4.70 20.88 -17.52
C ALA A 329 3.34 20.95 -18.24
N ARG A 330 2.32 20.24 -17.75
CA ARG A 330 0.94 20.34 -18.26
C ARG A 330 0.40 21.78 -18.17
N VAL A 331 0.58 22.42 -17.02
CA VAL A 331 0.14 23.82 -16.82
C VAL A 331 0.89 24.78 -17.75
N LEU A 332 2.21 24.61 -17.90
CA LEU A 332 3.03 25.44 -18.81
C LEU A 332 2.59 25.32 -20.28
N LEU A 333 2.17 24.12 -20.73
CA LEU A 333 1.65 23.92 -22.08
C LEU A 333 0.39 24.74 -22.35
N VAL A 334 -0.53 24.83 -21.39
CA VAL A 334 -1.73 25.69 -21.52
C VAL A 334 -1.35 27.17 -21.58
N GLY A 335 -0.33 27.57 -20.82
CA GLY A 335 0.21 28.95 -20.80
C GLY A 335 1.11 29.28 -21.99
N THR A 336 1.20 28.44 -23.02
CA THR A 336 2.06 28.60 -24.21
C THR A 336 3.58 28.68 -23.93
N GLN A 337 4.00 28.28 -22.72
CA GLN A 337 5.41 28.19 -22.33
C GLN A 337 5.97 26.79 -22.72
N THR A 338 5.83 26.46 -24.01
CA THR A 338 6.03 25.09 -24.53
C THR A 338 7.46 24.60 -24.38
N VAL A 339 8.46 25.47 -24.53
CA VAL A 339 9.88 25.11 -24.41
C VAL A 339 10.21 24.72 -22.95
N GLU A 340 9.70 25.48 -21.98
CA GLU A 340 9.87 25.15 -20.55
C GLU A 340 9.13 23.89 -20.15
N ALA A 341 7.94 23.70 -20.71
CA ALA A 341 7.14 22.48 -20.50
C ALA A 341 7.88 21.24 -21.00
N LEU A 342 8.47 21.33 -22.20
CA LEU A 342 9.25 20.23 -22.78
C LEU A 342 10.47 19.91 -21.93
N ALA A 343 11.23 20.93 -21.48
CA ALA A 343 12.39 20.74 -20.63
C ALA A 343 12.04 19.99 -19.34
N LEU A 344 10.98 20.42 -18.64
CA LEU A 344 10.50 19.75 -17.42
C LEU A 344 10.03 18.30 -17.68
N ALA A 345 9.35 18.07 -18.80
CA ALA A 345 8.88 16.73 -19.14
C ALA A 345 10.04 15.77 -19.47
N ILE A 346 11.10 16.27 -20.12
CA ILE A 346 12.34 15.51 -20.38
C ILE A 346 13.04 15.15 -19.05
N GLU A 347 13.15 16.10 -18.12
CA GLU A 347 13.72 15.81 -16.80
C GLU A 347 12.91 14.72 -16.07
N ALA A 348 11.59 14.84 -16.07
CA ALA A 348 10.71 13.86 -15.45
C ALA A 348 10.82 12.47 -16.11
N GLU A 349 10.92 12.40 -17.44
CA GLU A 349 11.11 11.16 -18.18
C GLU A 349 12.43 10.47 -17.78
N GLY A 350 13.53 11.25 -17.72
CA GLY A 350 14.83 10.72 -17.32
C GLY A 350 14.84 10.18 -15.89
N GLU A 351 14.15 10.84 -14.96
CA GLU A 351 13.98 10.35 -13.58
C GLU A 351 13.15 9.07 -13.53
N LEU A 352 12.04 9.02 -14.26
CA LEU A 352 11.14 7.85 -14.30
C LEU A 352 11.74 6.65 -15.03
N ALA A 353 12.67 6.85 -15.94
CA ALA A 353 13.42 5.77 -16.57
C ALA A 353 14.25 4.95 -15.55
N THR A 354 14.56 5.54 -14.38
CA THR A 354 15.31 4.86 -13.31
C THR A 354 14.43 4.11 -12.30
N VAL A 355 13.11 4.30 -12.37
CA VAL A 355 12.13 3.70 -11.46
C VAL A 355 11.10 2.88 -12.24
N SER A 356 10.59 1.81 -11.64
CA SER A 356 9.64 0.90 -12.31
C SER A 356 8.19 1.41 -12.20
N ASP A 357 7.91 2.61 -12.73
CA ASP A 357 6.56 3.17 -12.80
C ASP A 357 6.19 3.51 -14.26
N ASN A 358 5.78 2.50 -15.00
CA ASN A 358 5.44 2.64 -16.41
C ASN A 358 4.24 3.57 -16.67
N VAL A 359 3.33 3.74 -15.71
CA VAL A 359 2.17 4.63 -15.86
C VAL A 359 2.62 6.09 -15.82
N GLN A 360 3.46 6.47 -14.85
CA GLN A 360 3.98 7.83 -14.75
C GLN A 360 5.00 8.13 -15.86
N HIS A 361 5.79 7.14 -16.25
CA HIS A 361 6.70 7.26 -17.40
C HIS A 361 5.92 7.54 -18.69
N ALA A 362 4.81 6.82 -18.93
CA ALA A 362 3.93 7.11 -20.07
C ALA A 362 3.28 8.50 -19.97
N ALA A 363 2.97 8.98 -18.75
CA ALA A 363 2.44 10.33 -18.56
C ALA A 363 3.49 11.42 -18.93
N ALA A 364 4.76 11.23 -18.57
CA ALA A 364 5.84 12.12 -18.98
C ALA A 364 5.98 12.16 -20.52
N LEU A 365 6.04 10.99 -21.16
CA LEU A 365 6.12 10.88 -22.63
C LEU A 365 4.91 11.52 -23.33
N ARG A 366 3.70 11.39 -22.76
CA ARG A 366 2.50 12.06 -23.27
C ARG A 366 2.64 13.57 -23.27
N VAL A 367 3.15 14.15 -22.18
CA VAL A 367 3.38 15.60 -22.08
C VAL A 367 4.48 16.06 -23.04
N MET A 368 5.57 15.28 -23.19
CA MET A 368 6.60 15.54 -24.20
C MET A 368 6.02 15.52 -25.61
N GLY A 369 5.19 14.53 -25.93
CA GLY A 369 4.51 14.44 -27.22
C GLY A 369 3.63 15.65 -27.50
N ALA A 370 2.87 16.12 -26.53
CA ALA A 370 2.06 17.33 -26.65
C ALA A 370 2.91 18.60 -26.84
N ALA A 371 4.06 18.68 -26.16
CA ALA A 371 4.99 19.80 -26.31
C ALA A 371 5.66 19.83 -27.69
N HIS A 372 6.16 18.69 -28.16
CA HIS A 372 6.72 18.57 -29.52
C HIS A 372 5.70 18.93 -30.59
N ASP A 373 4.44 18.45 -30.45
CA ASP A 373 3.36 18.81 -31.37
C ASP A 373 3.12 20.33 -31.42
N ALA A 374 3.08 20.97 -30.26
CA ALA A 374 2.89 22.42 -30.15
C ALA A 374 4.09 23.24 -30.72
N LEU A 375 5.28 22.65 -30.75
CA LEU A 375 6.48 23.24 -31.41
C LEU A 375 6.56 22.93 -32.91
N GLY A 376 5.65 22.11 -33.46
CA GLY A 376 5.64 21.69 -34.86
C GLY A 376 6.59 20.53 -35.18
N ASP A 377 7.24 19.93 -34.16
CA ASP A 377 8.06 18.74 -34.32
C ASP A 377 7.18 17.48 -34.23
N HIS A 378 6.49 17.21 -35.34
CA HIS A 378 5.52 16.13 -35.39
C HIS A 378 6.14 14.73 -35.30
N ASP A 379 7.36 14.56 -35.82
CA ASP A 379 8.06 13.25 -35.78
C ASP A 379 8.43 12.89 -34.33
N ALA A 380 8.99 13.82 -33.58
CA ALA A 380 9.28 13.60 -32.16
C ALA A 380 8.00 13.39 -31.32
N SER A 381 6.93 14.13 -31.63
CA SER A 381 5.61 13.95 -31.01
C SER A 381 5.11 12.52 -31.19
N ASP A 382 5.15 12.01 -32.42
CA ASP A 382 4.67 10.65 -32.75
C ASP A 382 5.48 9.56 -32.03
N VAL A 383 6.79 9.74 -31.94
CA VAL A 383 7.66 8.82 -31.19
C VAL A 383 7.26 8.78 -29.71
N CYS A 384 7.04 9.95 -29.09
CA CYS A 384 6.66 10.04 -27.68
C CYS A 384 5.31 9.38 -27.40
N TYR A 385 4.27 9.67 -28.20
CA TYR A 385 2.95 9.06 -28.02
C TYR A 385 2.97 7.55 -28.21
N ARG A 386 3.67 7.02 -29.22
CA ARG A 386 3.80 5.56 -29.46
C ARG A 386 4.50 4.88 -28.30
N ARG A 387 5.65 5.41 -27.83
CA ARG A 387 6.35 4.87 -26.66
C ARG A 387 5.45 4.86 -25.42
N ALA A 388 4.67 5.95 -25.19
CA ALA A 388 3.75 6.01 -24.07
C ALA A 388 2.68 4.93 -24.14
N ILE A 389 2.11 4.68 -25.34
CA ILE A 389 1.12 3.62 -25.59
C ILE A 389 1.74 2.24 -25.36
N ASP A 390 2.95 2.00 -25.87
CA ASP A 390 3.65 0.72 -25.72
C ASP A 390 3.91 0.38 -24.24
N LEU A 391 4.37 1.36 -23.45
CA LEU A 391 4.62 1.17 -22.01
C LEU A 391 3.37 0.73 -21.26
N VAL A 392 2.24 1.41 -21.49
CA VAL A 392 0.99 1.06 -20.79
C VAL A 392 0.30 -0.18 -21.34
N THR A 393 0.58 -0.53 -22.61
CA THR A 393 0.10 -1.78 -23.24
C THR A 393 0.85 -2.98 -22.64
N ALA A 394 2.16 -2.87 -22.43
CA ALA A 394 2.99 -3.92 -21.85
C ALA A 394 2.57 -4.32 -20.42
N ILE A 395 1.94 -3.41 -19.69
CA ILE A 395 1.40 -3.65 -18.33
C ILE A 395 -0.14 -3.80 -18.31
N GLU A 396 -0.76 -3.92 -19.48
CA GLU A 396 -2.22 -4.03 -19.66
C GLU A 396 -3.05 -2.91 -19.01
N HIS A 397 -2.46 -1.70 -18.84
CA HIS A 397 -3.15 -0.58 -18.22
C HIS A 397 -4.09 0.13 -19.21
N LEU A 398 -5.23 -0.50 -19.48
CA LEU A 398 -6.15 -0.14 -20.57
C LEU A 398 -6.71 1.28 -20.43
N ALA A 399 -7.00 1.74 -19.21
CA ALA A 399 -7.55 3.08 -18.97
C ALA A 399 -6.59 4.18 -19.42
N THR A 400 -5.33 4.13 -19.01
CA THR A 400 -4.31 5.12 -19.42
C THR A 400 -4.02 5.02 -20.91
N ARG A 401 -3.97 3.79 -21.47
CA ARG A 401 -3.82 3.59 -22.92
C ARG A 401 -4.94 4.30 -23.71
N SER A 402 -6.18 4.16 -23.25
CA SER A 402 -7.33 4.79 -23.90
C SER A 402 -7.21 6.32 -23.91
N VAL A 403 -6.81 6.92 -22.80
CA VAL A 403 -6.63 8.37 -22.69
C VAL A 403 -5.51 8.86 -23.62
N ILE A 404 -4.35 8.20 -23.62
CA ILE A 404 -3.20 8.58 -24.47
C ILE A 404 -3.55 8.42 -25.94
N ALA A 405 -4.18 7.31 -26.33
CA ALA A 405 -4.56 7.04 -27.71
C ALA A 405 -5.62 8.04 -28.20
N ALA A 406 -6.60 8.42 -27.38
CA ALA A 406 -7.60 9.43 -27.73
C ALA A 406 -6.97 10.82 -27.92
N GLU A 407 -6.05 11.24 -27.07
CA GLU A 407 -5.32 12.50 -27.21
C GLU A 407 -4.47 12.51 -28.49
N TYR A 408 -3.71 11.44 -28.73
CA TYR A 408 -2.89 11.30 -29.95
C TYR A 408 -3.75 11.33 -31.22
N ALA A 409 -4.90 10.66 -31.22
CA ALA A 409 -5.85 10.71 -32.32
C ALA A 409 -6.30 12.15 -32.64
N GLN A 410 -6.52 12.99 -31.62
CA GLN A 410 -6.88 14.39 -31.82
C GLN A 410 -5.75 15.16 -32.52
N LYS A 411 -4.47 14.92 -32.13
CA LYS A 411 -3.30 15.53 -32.75
C LYS A 411 -3.16 15.11 -34.22
N LEU A 412 -3.25 13.80 -34.50
CA LEU A 412 -3.20 13.28 -35.86
C LEU A 412 -4.32 13.85 -36.74
N ARG A 413 -5.55 13.95 -36.20
CA ARG A 413 -6.66 14.58 -36.89
C ARG A 413 -6.42 16.04 -37.24
N ALA A 414 -5.86 16.80 -36.32
CA ALA A 414 -5.53 18.21 -36.55
C ALA A 414 -4.49 18.40 -37.66
N ARG A 415 -3.61 17.41 -37.84
CA ARG A 415 -2.60 17.35 -38.92
C ARG A 415 -3.14 16.78 -40.26
N GLY A 416 -4.42 16.39 -40.32
CA GLY A 416 -5.05 15.78 -41.50
C GLY A 416 -4.73 14.29 -41.73
N GLN A 417 -4.07 13.62 -40.75
CA GLN A 417 -3.72 12.21 -40.83
C GLN A 417 -4.90 11.34 -40.33
N LEU A 418 -5.98 11.30 -41.13
CA LEU A 418 -7.27 10.76 -40.73
C LEU A 418 -7.24 9.25 -40.48
N ASP A 419 -6.53 8.48 -41.33
CA ASP A 419 -6.43 7.03 -41.18
C ASP A 419 -5.72 6.65 -39.88
N ALA A 420 -4.56 7.27 -39.58
CA ALA A 420 -3.84 7.05 -38.35
C ALA A 420 -4.63 7.53 -37.10
N ALA A 421 -5.39 8.61 -37.24
CA ALA A 421 -6.28 9.08 -36.16
C ALA A 421 -7.40 8.06 -35.89
N PHE A 422 -7.95 7.44 -36.92
CA PHE A 422 -8.98 6.40 -36.79
C PHE A 422 -8.43 5.17 -36.06
N ASP A 423 -7.24 4.68 -36.44
CA ASP A 423 -6.57 3.56 -35.74
C ASP A 423 -6.39 3.82 -34.25
N MET A 424 -6.00 5.04 -33.89
CA MET A 424 -5.83 5.41 -32.46
C MET A 424 -7.17 5.51 -31.73
N LEU A 425 -8.26 5.95 -32.40
CA LEU A 425 -9.59 5.92 -31.80
C LEU A 425 -10.12 4.50 -31.60
N GLU A 426 -9.86 3.58 -32.52
CA GLU A 426 -10.20 2.17 -32.35
C GLU A 426 -9.40 1.54 -31.17
N LEU A 427 -8.13 1.88 -31.04
CA LEU A 427 -7.32 1.47 -29.90
C LEU A 427 -7.87 2.00 -28.57
N ALA A 428 -8.33 3.27 -28.55
CA ALA A 428 -8.97 3.87 -27.38
C ALA A 428 -10.29 3.18 -27.03
N ARG A 429 -11.11 2.81 -28.03
CA ARG A 429 -12.40 2.10 -27.85
C ARG A 429 -12.23 0.64 -27.44
N GLY A 430 -11.22 -0.04 -27.94
CA GLY A 430 -10.96 -1.45 -27.65
C GLY A 430 -10.74 -1.73 -26.16
N SER A 431 -10.49 -0.72 -25.34
CA SER A 431 -10.48 -0.79 -23.89
C SER A 431 -11.88 -0.74 -23.25
N SER A 432 -12.88 -0.23 -23.97
CA SER A 432 -14.27 -0.07 -23.48
C SER A 432 -15.17 -1.30 -23.73
N ALA A 433 -14.78 -2.20 -24.64
CA ALA A 433 -15.62 -3.31 -25.10
C ALA A 433 -15.40 -4.66 -24.37
N LYS A 434 -14.50 -4.71 -23.38
CA LYS A 434 -14.17 -5.94 -22.63
C LYS A 434 -14.58 -5.89 -21.14
N HIS A 435 -15.55 -5.05 -20.78
CA HIS A 435 -16.05 -4.98 -19.40
C HIS A 435 -17.53 -5.29 -19.31
#